data_7ea257fe0550a8752bc03a9dad1657e7
#
_entry.id   7ea257fe0550a8752bc03a9dad1657e7
#
_cell.length_a   1.000
_cell.length_b   1.000
_cell.length_c   1.000
_cell.angle_alpha   90.00
_cell.angle_beta   90.00
_cell.angle_gamma   90.00
#
_symmetry.space_group_name_H-M   'P 1'
#
loop_
_entity.id
_entity.type
_entity.pdbx_description
1 polymer ?
#
loop_
_entity_poly.entity_id
_entity_poly.type
_entity_poly.pdbx_seq_one_letter_code
_entity_poly.pdbx_strand_id
1 'polypeptide(L)'
;VLRDIEKDTVDFTPNFDNTLEEPTVLPTRIPNLLVNGASGIAVGMATNMPPHNLSECIDASVALIDDRELTVEDLMQYIKAPDFPTGGIIYGFAGVKDAFETGRGRIVIRAKAEIEVDSTTGRETIVVSEIPYAVNKSELIKKIADLVEEKRLEGISNINDESDRAGMRIVIEIKRDANASVILNKLFKMTDLQSSFSVNNIALVNGRPQTLNLKQLLEAFVDHRHEVVIRRTRFDLAKAEERAHILEGLIIASDHIDEVVKLIRSSRTREEAKTRLMERFSLSEKQAQAIVDMRLGQLTGLDQDKLRNEYAEVEKMLSLIHISEPTRRS
;
A
#
# COMPACT_ATOMS: atom_id res chain seq x y z
N VAL A 1 0.58 -6.04 -0.44
CA VAL A 1 -0.43 -5.51 0.48
C VAL A 1 -0.75 -6.52 1.58
N LEU A 2 -1.02 -7.78 1.24
CA LEU A 2 -1.45 -8.85 2.17
C LEU A 2 -0.30 -9.67 2.79
N ARG A 3 0.94 -9.33 2.48
CA ARG A 3 2.10 -10.07 3.00
C ARG A 3 2.14 -10.00 4.53
N ASP A 4 2.39 -11.14 5.15
CA ASP A 4 2.45 -11.33 6.61
C ASP A 4 1.08 -11.20 7.32
N ILE A 5 -0.06 -11.24 6.62
CA ILE A 5 -1.40 -11.15 7.25
C ILE A 5 -1.70 -12.36 8.14
N GLU A 6 -1.12 -13.52 7.84
CA GLU A 6 -1.22 -14.76 8.61
C GLU A 6 -0.35 -14.76 9.88
N LYS A 7 0.43 -13.71 10.12
CA LYS A 7 1.35 -13.59 11.26
C LYS A 7 0.81 -12.70 12.38
N ASP A 8 -0.49 -12.68 12.55
CA ASP A 8 -1.16 -11.87 13.59
C ASP A 8 -0.78 -10.37 13.57
N THR A 9 -0.53 -9.84 12.37
CA THR A 9 -0.07 -8.46 12.19
C THR A 9 -1.18 -7.42 12.30
N VAL A 10 -2.44 -7.81 12.13
CA VAL A 10 -3.65 -6.98 12.20
C VAL A 10 -4.76 -7.72 12.91
N ASP A 11 -5.73 -6.97 13.42
CA ASP A 11 -6.92 -7.54 14.05
C ASP A 11 -7.95 -7.96 13.02
N PHE A 12 -8.73 -9.00 13.36
CA PHE A 12 -9.82 -9.51 12.56
C PHE A 12 -11.15 -9.30 13.26
N THR A 13 -12.20 -9.10 12.49
CA THR A 13 -13.58 -9.02 12.97
C THR A 13 -14.45 -9.97 12.15
N PRO A 14 -15.55 -10.50 12.74
CA PRO A 14 -16.53 -11.23 11.96
C PRO A 14 -17.09 -10.38 10.81
N ASN A 15 -17.31 -11.00 9.65
CA ASN A 15 -18.01 -10.39 8.54
C ASN A 15 -19.51 -10.20 8.86
N PHE A 16 -20.27 -9.63 7.92
CA PHE A 16 -21.69 -9.28 8.11
C PHE A 16 -22.56 -10.45 8.62
N ASP A 17 -22.35 -11.67 8.13
CA ASP A 17 -23.13 -12.86 8.49
C ASP A 17 -22.46 -13.75 9.54
N ASN A 18 -21.34 -13.33 10.12
CA ASN A 18 -20.51 -14.07 11.09
C ASN A 18 -20.05 -15.46 10.61
N THR A 19 -19.96 -15.67 9.29
CA THR A 19 -19.48 -16.95 8.72
C THR A 19 -17.96 -16.96 8.52
N LEU A 20 -17.36 -15.79 8.32
CA LEU A 20 -15.92 -15.61 8.09
C LEU A 20 -15.40 -14.43 8.92
N GLU A 21 -14.09 -14.32 9.00
CA GLU A 21 -13.41 -13.18 9.60
C GLU A 21 -12.75 -12.32 8.52
N GLU A 22 -12.77 -11.01 8.69
CA GLU A 22 -12.13 -10.04 7.82
C GLU A 22 -11.17 -9.14 8.61
N PRO A 23 -10.03 -8.73 8.01
CA PRO A 23 -9.10 -7.84 8.67
C PRO A 23 -9.69 -6.44 8.83
N THR A 24 -9.51 -5.84 10.00
CA THR A 24 -9.96 -4.46 10.26
C THR A 24 -9.17 -3.43 9.47
N VAL A 25 -7.90 -3.75 9.18
CA VAL A 25 -6.96 -2.95 8.39
C VAL A 25 -5.95 -3.88 7.71
N LEU A 26 -5.41 -3.49 6.57
CA LEU A 26 -4.43 -4.31 5.85
C LEU A 26 -2.99 -4.00 6.30
N PRO A 27 -2.09 -5.01 6.42
CA PRO A 27 -0.69 -4.82 6.81
C PRO A 27 0.17 -4.28 5.66
N THR A 28 -0.27 -3.20 5.01
CA THR A 28 0.38 -2.66 3.82
C THR A 28 1.81 -2.19 4.10
N ARG A 29 2.71 -2.33 3.10
CA ARG A 29 4.11 -1.90 3.20
C ARG A 29 4.36 -0.51 2.62
N ILE A 30 3.39 0.03 1.91
CA ILE A 30 3.43 1.35 1.30
C ILE A 30 2.23 2.16 1.79
N PRO A 31 2.28 3.50 1.79
CA PRO A 31 1.16 4.35 2.18
C PRO A 31 0.06 4.34 1.10
N ASN A 32 -0.61 3.19 0.97
CA ASN A 32 -1.50 2.86 -0.13
C ASN A 32 -2.64 3.88 -0.30
N LEU A 33 -3.18 4.38 0.82
CA LEU A 33 -4.24 5.39 0.79
C LEU A 33 -3.77 6.70 0.12
N LEU A 34 -2.54 7.12 0.39
CA LEU A 34 -1.97 8.33 -0.20
C LEU A 34 -1.57 8.11 -1.67
N VAL A 35 -0.98 6.95 -1.98
CA VAL A 35 -0.51 6.61 -3.33
C VAL A 35 -1.67 6.45 -4.31
N ASN A 36 -2.69 5.68 -3.96
CA ASN A 36 -3.83 5.41 -4.85
C ASN A 36 -4.96 6.42 -4.71
N GLY A 37 -4.98 7.18 -3.62
CA GLY A 37 -6.12 8.00 -3.27
C GLY A 37 -7.36 7.17 -2.89
N ALA A 38 -8.43 7.85 -2.59
CA ALA A 38 -9.73 7.23 -2.30
C ALA A 38 -10.86 8.21 -2.62
N SER A 39 -11.98 7.69 -3.11
CA SER A 39 -13.22 8.46 -3.28
C SER A 39 -14.39 7.62 -2.78
N GLY A 40 -15.20 8.18 -1.91
CA GLY A 40 -16.33 7.47 -1.35
C GLY A 40 -17.29 8.38 -0.61
N ILE A 41 -18.57 7.99 -0.61
CA ILE A 41 -19.66 8.70 0.04
C ILE A 41 -20.25 7.80 1.11
N ALA A 42 -20.29 8.28 2.36
CA ALA A 42 -20.94 7.63 3.47
C ALA A 42 -22.04 8.54 4.04
N VAL A 43 -22.82 8.03 4.98
CA VAL A 43 -23.84 8.84 5.65
C VAL A 43 -23.16 9.91 6.52
N GLY A 44 -23.40 11.17 6.21
CA GLY A 44 -22.86 12.31 6.97
C GLY A 44 -21.41 12.69 6.65
N MET A 45 -20.69 11.95 5.77
CA MET A 45 -19.33 12.28 5.39
C MET A 45 -18.99 11.78 3.98
N ALA A 46 -17.99 12.39 3.35
CA ALA A 46 -17.44 11.95 2.09
C ALA A 46 -15.91 12.12 2.12
N THR A 47 -15.19 11.21 1.50
CA THR A 47 -13.76 11.35 1.26
C THR A 47 -13.49 11.51 -0.23
N ASN A 48 -12.49 12.32 -0.57
CA ASN A 48 -12.00 12.49 -1.93
C ASN A 48 -10.52 12.84 -1.87
N MET A 49 -9.69 11.80 -1.81
CA MET A 49 -8.23 11.91 -1.73
C MET A 49 -7.63 11.72 -3.12
N PRO A 50 -6.77 12.65 -3.57
CA PRO A 50 -6.07 12.47 -4.84
C PRO A 50 -4.94 11.43 -4.70
N PRO A 51 -4.58 10.73 -5.78
CA PRO A 51 -3.42 9.87 -5.83
C PRO A 51 -2.12 10.69 -5.85
N HIS A 52 -1.01 10.05 -5.39
CA HIS A 52 0.32 10.66 -5.33
C HIS A 52 1.39 9.71 -5.86
N ASN A 53 2.53 10.26 -6.23
CA ASN A 53 3.66 9.49 -6.72
C ASN A 53 4.22 8.55 -5.65
N LEU A 54 4.41 7.27 -6.01
CA LEU A 54 4.87 6.23 -5.09
C LEU A 54 6.25 6.54 -4.50
N SER A 55 7.20 6.96 -5.33
CA SER A 55 8.56 7.26 -4.89
C SER A 55 8.57 8.44 -3.93
N GLU A 56 7.87 9.52 -4.26
CA GLU A 56 7.72 10.70 -3.41
C GLU A 56 7.10 10.35 -2.04
N CYS A 57 6.06 9.51 -2.04
CA CYS A 57 5.40 9.05 -0.81
C CYS A 57 6.33 8.19 0.06
N ILE A 58 7.16 7.34 -0.55
CA ILE A 58 8.14 6.54 0.18
C ILE A 58 9.24 7.42 0.76
N ASP A 59 9.80 8.33 -0.03
CA ASP A 59 10.86 9.24 0.41
C ASP A 59 10.38 10.13 1.58
N ALA A 60 9.16 10.66 1.50
CA ALA A 60 8.55 11.40 2.59
C ALA A 60 8.32 10.53 3.85
N SER A 61 7.92 9.26 3.67
CA SER A 61 7.74 8.32 4.78
C SER A 61 9.06 8.00 5.48
N VAL A 62 10.13 7.80 4.70
CA VAL A 62 11.49 7.57 5.23
C VAL A 62 11.99 8.80 5.99
N ALA A 63 11.86 9.99 5.40
CA ALA A 63 12.24 11.23 6.07
C ALA A 63 11.51 11.41 7.41
N LEU A 64 10.21 11.09 7.47
CA LEU A 64 9.41 11.18 8.70
C LEU A 64 9.78 10.11 9.75
N ILE A 65 10.30 8.96 9.34
CA ILE A 65 10.85 7.95 10.26
C ILE A 65 12.14 8.48 10.90
N ASP A 66 13.00 9.12 10.12
CA ASP A 66 14.27 9.67 10.58
C ASP A 66 14.08 10.91 11.46
N ASP A 67 13.11 11.75 11.14
CA ASP A 67 12.76 12.96 11.90
C ASP A 67 11.24 13.14 12.01
N ARG A 68 10.69 12.88 13.19
CA ARG A 68 9.25 13.03 13.50
C ARG A 68 8.80 14.49 13.62
N GLU A 69 9.73 15.43 13.76
CA GLU A 69 9.42 16.86 13.95
C GLU A 69 9.24 17.62 12.62
N LEU A 70 9.44 16.94 11.47
CA LEU A 70 9.22 17.53 10.14
C LEU A 70 7.83 18.16 10.05
N THR A 71 7.78 19.39 9.53
CA THR A 71 6.54 20.10 9.27
C THR A 71 5.88 19.65 7.97
N VAL A 72 4.65 20.08 7.71
CA VAL A 72 3.99 19.85 6.41
C VAL A 72 4.80 20.46 5.27
N GLU A 73 5.39 21.64 5.48
CA GLU A 73 6.20 22.35 4.48
C GLU A 73 7.48 21.57 4.15
N ASP A 74 8.12 20.92 5.13
CA ASP A 74 9.29 20.07 4.91
C ASP A 74 8.90 18.82 4.10
N LEU A 75 7.77 18.20 4.41
CA LEU A 75 7.24 17.04 3.68
C LEU A 75 6.85 17.39 2.24
N MET A 76 6.43 18.63 1.97
CA MET A 76 6.16 19.14 0.62
C MET A 76 7.42 19.27 -0.26
N GLN A 77 8.61 19.16 0.30
CA GLN A 77 9.85 19.05 -0.49
C GLN A 77 9.97 17.67 -1.16
N TYR A 78 9.39 16.65 -0.56
CA TYR A 78 9.34 15.28 -1.08
C TYR A 78 8.09 15.07 -1.94
N ILE A 79 6.90 15.38 -1.42
CA ILE A 79 5.61 15.26 -2.13
C ILE A 79 5.19 16.66 -2.58
N LYS A 80 5.43 16.96 -3.83
CA LYS A 80 5.21 18.32 -4.37
C LYS A 80 3.73 18.62 -4.64
N ALA A 81 3.02 17.64 -5.18
CA ALA A 81 1.61 17.74 -5.54
C ALA A 81 1.02 16.34 -5.79
N PRO A 82 -0.31 16.20 -5.88
CA PRO A 82 -0.93 14.98 -6.40
C PRO A 82 -0.41 14.60 -7.78
N ASP A 83 -0.31 13.29 -8.04
CA ASP A 83 0.11 12.71 -9.30
C ASP A 83 -1.06 11.93 -9.91
N PHE A 84 -1.72 12.53 -10.88
CA PHE A 84 -2.91 11.94 -11.49
C PHE A 84 -2.52 10.98 -12.63
N PRO A 85 -3.12 9.76 -12.69
CA PRO A 85 -2.76 8.73 -13.68
C PRO A 85 -3.10 9.14 -15.12
N THR A 86 -3.98 10.11 -15.31
CA THR A 86 -4.36 10.64 -16.64
C THR A 86 -3.52 11.84 -17.07
N GLY A 87 -2.52 12.23 -16.27
CA GLY A 87 -1.69 13.40 -16.52
C GLY A 87 -2.42 14.71 -16.29
N GLY A 88 -2.14 15.70 -17.13
CA GLY A 88 -2.62 17.06 -16.97
C GLY A 88 -1.67 17.96 -16.18
N ILE A 89 -2.01 19.22 -16.09
CA ILE A 89 -1.19 20.25 -15.46
C ILE A 89 -1.96 20.85 -14.27
N ILE A 90 -1.41 20.78 -13.07
CA ILE A 90 -1.95 21.48 -11.91
C ILE A 90 -1.71 22.98 -12.13
N TYR A 91 -2.80 23.75 -12.12
CA TYR A 91 -2.78 25.18 -12.35
C TYR A 91 -2.97 25.97 -11.07
N GLY A 92 -1.85 26.50 -10.55
CA GLY A 92 -1.80 27.20 -9.27
C GLY A 92 -1.51 26.26 -8.09
N PHE A 93 -0.70 26.75 -7.15
CA PHE A 93 -0.19 25.94 -6.04
C PHE A 93 -1.02 26.08 -4.74
N ALA A 94 -1.79 27.17 -4.62
CA ALA A 94 -2.54 27.48 -3.39
C ALA A 94 -3.46 26.32 -2.95
N GLY A 95 -4.21 25.75 -3.88
CA GLY A 95 -5.11 24.62 -3.56
C GLY A 95 -4.39 23.34 -3.14
N VAL A 96 -3.16 23.10 -3.61
CA VAL A 96 -2.32 22.00 -3.15
C VAL A 96 -1.83 22.25 -1.74
N LYS A 97 -1.34 23.47 -1.46
CA LYS A 97 -0.90 23.88 -0.12
C LYS A 97 -2.03 23.75 0.89
N ASP A 98 -3.20 24.30 0.59
CA ASP A 98 -4.40 24.19 1.45
C ASP A 98 -4.75 22.71 1.73
N ALA A 99 -4.72 21.85 0.70
CA ALA A 99 -5.03 20.43 0.84
C ALA A 99 -4.01 19.73 1.75
N PHE A 100 -2.73 20.05 1.64
CA PHE A 100 -1.67 19.42 2.43
C PHE A 100 -1.63 19.93 3.87
N GLU A 101 -1.92 21.20 4.11
CA GLU A 101 -1.94 21.79 5.45
C GLU A 101 -3.22 21.48 6.23
N THR A 102 -4.37 21.42 5.55
CA THR A 102 -5.67 21.34 6.24
C THR A 102 -6.43 20.03 5.98
N GLY A 103 -5.99 19.22 5.01
CA GLY A 103 -6.73 18.07 4.50
C GLY A 103 -7.89 18.45 3.58
N ARG A 104 -8.05 19.73 3.22
CA ARG A 104 -9.08 20.24 2.32
C ARG A 104 -8.50 21.28 1.38
N GLY A 105 -8.85 21.17 0.10
CA GLY A 105 -8.37 22.13 -0.89
C GLY A 105 -9.06 21.95 -2.24
N ARG A 106 -8.93 22.94 -3.10
CA ARG A 106 -9.43 22.88 -4.47
C ARG A 106 -8.27 22.97 -5.44
N ILE A 107 -7.93 21.88 -6.07
CA ILE A 107 -6.84 21.77 -7.04
C ILE A 107 -7.43 21.96 -8.44
N VAL A 108 -6.92 22.94 -9.18
CA VAL A 108 -7.32 23.16 -10.57
C VAL A 108 -6.39 22.38 -11.47
N ILE A 109 -6.96 21.56 -12.36
CA ILE A 109 -6.25 20.71 -13.31
C ILE A 109 -6.62 21.16 -14.72
N ARG A 110 -5.62 21.39 -15.56
CA ARG A 110 -5.78 21.68 -16.99
C ARG A 110 -5.31 20.52 -17.84
N ALA A 111 -5.97 20.34 -18.95
CA ALA A 111 -5.51 19.49 -20.04
C ALA A 111 -4.13 19.95 -20.51
N LYS A 112 -3.28 19.00 -20.93
CA LYS A 112 -2.07 19.32 -21.65
C LYS A 112 -2.42 19.50 -23.12
N ALA A 113 -2.34 20.75 -23.58
CA ALA A 113 -2.70 21.14 -24.92
C ALA A 113 -1.58 21.98 -25.54
N GLU A 114 -1.25 21.68 -26.78
CA GLU A 114 -0.21 22.36 -27.57
C GLU A 114 -0.84 22.92 -28.86
N ILE A 115 -0.30 24.03 -29.35
CA ILE A 115 -0.73 24.63 -30.61
C ILE A 115 0.28 24.23 -31.65
N GLU A 116 -0.13 23.40 -32.61
CA GLU A 116 0.65 23.02 -33.77
C GLU A 116 0.30 23.95 -34.95
N VAL A 117 1.30 24.39 -35.70
CA VAL A 117 1.11 25.19 -36.89
C VAL A 117 1.59 24.38 -38.12
N ASP A 118 0.70 24.11 -39.02
CA ASP A 118 1.05 23.46 -40.28
C ASP A 118 1.97 24.38 -41.11
N SER A 119 3.18 23.92 -41.35
CA SER A 119 4.22 24.67 -42.08
C SER A 119 3.87 25.00 -43.52
N THR A 120 2.94 24.26 -44.13
CA THR A 120 2.55 24.41 -45.54
C THR A 120 1.35 25.35 -45.70
N THR A 121 0.36 25.19 -44.81
CA THR A 121 -0.91 25.93 -44.94
C THR A 121 -1.02 27.10 -43.94
N GLY A 122 -0.12 27.18 -42.97
CA GLY A 122 -0.17 28.16 -41.88
C GLY A 122 -1.38 28.00 -40.96
N ARG A 123 -2.11 26.88 -41.01
CA ARG A 123 -3.25 26.60 -40.14
C ARG A 123 -2.79 26.24 -38.74
N GLU A 124 -3.46 26.83 -37.74
CA GLU A 124 -3.27 26.48 -36.36
C GLU A 124 -4.22 25.33 -35.96
N THR A 125 -3.73 24.43 -35.17
CA THR A 125 -4.46 23.29 -34.63
C THR A 125 -4.15 23.14 -33.13
N ILE A 126 -5.15 22.95 -32.28
CA ILE A 126 -4.94 22.65 -30.88
C ILE A 126 -4.94 21.13 -30.70
N VAL A 127 -3.85 20.58 -30.20
CA VAL A 127 -3.70 19.15 -29.94
C VAL A 127 -3.70 18.93 -28.44
N VAL A 128 -4.66 18.14 -27.94
CA VAL A 128 -4.79 17.78 -26.53
C VAL A 128 -4.28 16.36 -26.34
N SER A 129 -3.21 16.21 -25.57
CA SER A 129 -2.55 14.93 -25.28
C SER A 129 -2.91 14.34 -23.92
N GLU A 130 -3.37 15.17 -22.98
CA GLU A 130 -3.79 14.73 -21.65
C GLU A 130 -5.03 15.54 -21.23
N ILE A 131 -5.98 14.89 -20.53
CA ILE A 131 -7.18 15.54 -19.99
C ILE A 131 -7.20 15.45 -18.46
N PRO A 132 -7.90 16.35 -17.75
CA PRO A 132 -7.98 16.32 -16.31
C PRO A 132 -8.54 14.99 -15.78
N TYR A 133 -8.11 14.62 -14.61
CA TYR A 133 -8.52 13.40 -13.94
C TYR A 133 -10.05 13.30 -13.77
N ALA A 134 -10.60 12.11 -13.99
CA ALA A 134 -12.03 11.80 -13.95
C ALA A 134 -12.90 12.51 -15.02
N VAL A 135 -12.30 13.15 -16.03
CA VAL A 135 -13.03 13.70 -17.17
C VAL A 135 -13.25 12.63 -18.24
N ASN A 136 -14.49 12.50 -18.71
CA ASN A 136 -14.83 11.60 -19.82
C ASN A 136 -14.49 12.27 -21.15
N LYS A 137 -13.60 11.66 -21.94
CA LYS A 137 -13.14 12.17 -23.24
C LYS A 137 -14.29 12.39 -24.24
N SER A 138 -15.19 11.43 -24.36
CA SER A 138 -16.30 11.50 -25.33
C SER A 138 -17.30 12.61 -24.99
N GLU A 139 -17.61 12.77 -23.69
CA GLU A 139 -18.47 13.84 -23.21
C GLU A 139 -17.82 15.22 -23.38
N LEU A 140 -16.51 15.31 -23.16
CA LEU A 140 -15.74 16.53 -23.40
C LEU A 140 -15.78 16.95 -24.87
N ILE A 141 -15.53 16.03 -25.80
CA ILE A 141 -15.58 16.29 -27.24
C ILE A 141 -17.00 16.73 -27.64
N LYS A 142 -18.03 16.02 -27.17
CA LYS A 142 -19.42 16.38 -27.42
C LYS A 142 -19.75 17.78 -26.92
N LYS A 143 -19.36 18.11 -25.70
CA LYS A 143 -19.57 19.44 -25.10
C LYS A 143 -18.90 20.56 -25.92
N ILE A 144 -17.71 20.31 -26.45
CA ILE A 144 -17.05 21.28 -27.32
C ILE A 144 -17.84 21.46 -28.64
N ALA A 145 -18.30 20.37 -29.26
CA ALA A 145 -19.10 20.40 -30.46
C ALA A 145 -20.43 21.17 -30.25
N ASP A 146 -21.14 20.87 -29.16
CA ASP A 146 -22.38 21.56 -28.79
C ASP A 146 -22.15 23.08 -28.64
N LEU A 147 -21.04 23.50 -28.00
CA LEU A 147 -20.69 24.94 -27.87
C LEU A 147 -20.40 25.62 -29.21
N VAL A 148 -19.86 24.88 -30.18
CA VAL A 148 -19.63 25.38 -31.54
C VAL A 148 -20.96 25.52 -32.31
N GLU A 149 -21.86 24.53 -32.22
CA GLU A 149 -23.18 24.57 -32.84
C GLU A 149 -24.05 25.70 -32.26
N GLU A 150 -24.00 25.92 -30.96
CA GLU A 150 -24.67 27.02 -30.25
C GLU A 150 -24.07 28.39 -30.53
N LYS A 151 -22.99 28.48 -31.33
CA LYS A 151 -22.23 29.73 -31.63
C LYS A 151 -21.69 30.43 -30.38
N ARG A 152 -21.49 29.72 -29.28
CA ARG A 152 -20.87 30.23 -28.06
C ARG A 152 -19.34 30.14 -28.14
N LEU A 153 -18.82 29.25 -28.98
CA LEU A 153 -17.42 29.08 -29.24
C LEU A 153 -17.20 29.12 -30.77
N GLU A 154 -16.79 30.26 -31.27
CA GLU A 154 -16.49 30.49 -32.71
C GLU A 154 -15.01 30.25 -32.99
N GLY A 155 -14.68 29.98 -34.25
CA GLY A 155 -13.29 29.83 -34.73
C GLY A 155 -12.78 28.40 -34.80
N ILE A 156 -13.58 27.41 -34.41
CA ILE A 156 -13.29 25.98 -34.61
C ILE A 156 -13.89 25.53 -35.94
N SER A 157 -13.14 24.79 -36.77
CA SER A 157 -13.58 24.21 -38.02
C SER A 157 -13.97 22.75 -37.91
N ASN A 158 -13.19 21.98 -37.13
CA ASN A 158 -13.41 20.55 -36.94
C ASN A 158 -12.83 20.07 -35.61
N ILE A 159 -13.33 18.91 -35.11
CA ILE A 159 -12.84 18.25 -33.91
C ILE A 159 -12.74 16.76 -34.22
N ASN A 160 -11.54 16.18 -34.08
CA ASN A 160 -11.27 14.78 -34.33
C ASN A 160 -10.68 14.12 -33.08
N ASP A 161 -11.09 12.89 -32.81
CA ASP A 161 -10.42 12.01 -31.86
C ASP A 161 -9.48 11.08 -32.63
N GLU A 162 -8.19 11.37 -32.57
CA GLU A 162 -7.12 10.61 -33.20
C GLU A 162 -6.37 9.73 -32.21
N SER A 163 -6.97 9.48 -31.03
CA SER A 163 -6.36 8.64 -30.00
C SER A 163 -6.17 7.21 -30.50
N ASP A 164 -4.97 6.68 -30.26
CA ASP A 164 -4.59 5.32 -30.65
C ASP A 164 -3.82 4.60 -29.51
N ARG A 165 -3.09 3.52 -29.84
CA ARG A 165 -2.27 2.78 -28.87
C ARG A 165 -1.06 3.57 -28.36
N ALA A 166 -0.61 4.60 -29.08
CA ALA A 166 0.49 5.46 -28.67
C ALA A 166 0.06 6.49 -27.61
N GLY A 167 -1.23 6.79 -27.53
CA GLY A 167 -1.75 7.70 -26.52
C GLY A 167 -3.01 8.45 -26.94
N MET A 168 -3.44 9.34 -26.06
CA MET A 168 -4.56 10.25 -26.30
C MET A 168 -4.14 11.38 -27.26
N ARG A 169 -4.98 11.66 -28.26
CA ARG A 169 -4.80 12.76 -29.19
C ARG A 169 -6.17 13.29 -29.62
N ILE A 170 -6.59 14.43 -29.08
CA ILE A 170 -7.77 15.15 -29.54
C ILE A 170 -7.28 16.33 -30.36
N VAL A 171 -7.72 16.43 -31.60
CA VAL A 171 -7.28 17.44 -32.56
C VAL A 171 -8.43 18.41 -32.83
N ILE A 172 -8.21 19.69 -32.54
CA ILE A 172 -9.18 20.77 -32.71
C ILE A 172 -8.63 21.71 -33.79
N GLU A 173 -9.19 21.65 -35.00
CA GLU A 173 -8.78 22.47 -36.12
C GLU A 173 -9.35 23.87 -35.99
N ILE A 174 -8.51 24.88 -36.22
CA ILE A 174 -8.87 26.29 -36.10
C ILE A 174 -9.10 26.90 -37.48
N LYS A 175 -10.10 27.81 -37.61
CA LYS A 175 -10.34 28.57 -38.82
C LYS A 175 -9.19 29.55 -39.10
N ARG A 176 -8.94 29.87 -40.34
CA ARG A 176 -7.81 30.74 -40.79
C ARG A 176 -7.82 32.13 -40.17
N ASP A 177 -9.00 32.65 -39.88
CA ASP A 177 -9.23 33.99 -39.33
C ASP A 177 -9.33 34.04 -37.81
N ALA A 178 -9.09 32.90 -37.15
CA ALA A 178 -9.20 32.76 -35.71
C ALA A 178 -7.81 32.50 -35.06
N ASN A 179 -7.67 32.87 -33.82
CA ASN A 179 -6.46 32.69 -33.01
C ASN A 179 -6.60 31.53 -32.07
N ALA A 180 -5.74 30.50 -32.20
CA ALA A 180 -5.80 29.28 -31.40
C ALA A 180 -5.61 29.55 -29.91
N SER A 181 -4.73 30.50 -29.52
CA SER A 181 -4.50 30.80 -28.10
C SER A 181 -5.74 31.39 -27.41
N VAL A 182 -6.50 32.23 -28.14
CA VAL A 182 -7.76 32.79 -27.62
C VAL A 182 -8.82 31.72 -27.49
N ILE A 183 -8.92 30.83 -28.48
CA ILE A 183 -9.85 29.70 -28.44
C ILE A 183 -9.48 28.73 -27.31
N LEU A 184 -8.23 28.37 -27.15
CA LEU A 184 -7.76 27.52 -26.06
C LEU A 184 -8.12 28.08 -24.67
N ASN A 185 -7.94 29.40 -24.50
CA ASN A 185 -8.34 30.07 -23.25
C ASN A 185 -9.86 30.06 -23.00
N LYS A 186 -10.66 30.15 -24.08
CA LYS A 186 -12.13 29.99 -23.99
C LYS A 186 -12.49 28.53 -23.65
N LEU A 187 -11.83 27.56 -24.26
CA LEU A 187 -12.02 26.13 -23.99
C LEU A 187 -11.77 25.80 -22.51
N PHE A 188 -10.68 26.31 -21.92
CA PHE A 188 -10.42 26.15 -20.49
C PHE A 188 -11.51 26.75 -19.59
N LYS A 189 -12.16 27.82 -20.01
CA LYS A 189 -13.22 28.48 -19.22
C LYS A 189 -14.59 27.84 -19.37
N MET A 190 -14.87 27.23 -20.53
CA MET A 190 -16.22 26.79 -20.90
C MET A 190 -16.40 25.29 -20.90
N THR A 191 -15.30 24.52 -20.80
CA THR A 191 -15.31 23.05 -20.88
C THR A 191 -14.45 22.41 -19.80
N ASP A 192 -14.55 21.09 -19.68
CA ASP A 192 -13.79 20.31 -18.71
C ASP A 192 -12.32 20.07 -19.12
N LEU A 193 -11.80 20.78 -20.16
CA LEU A 193 -10.36 20.94 -20.39
C LEU A 193 -9.67 21.62 -19.20
N GLN A 194 -10.39 22.38 -18.40
CA GLN A 194 -10.00 22.75 -17.06
C GLN A 194 -11.06 22.30 -16.09
N SER A 195 -10.69 21.47 -15.14
CA SER A 195 -11.54 20.94 -14.08
C SER A 195 -10.95 21.24 -12.72
N SER A 196 -11.72 21.05 -11.66
CA SER A 196 -11.22 21.18 -10.30
C SER A 196 -11.46 19.91 -9.52
N PHE A 197 -10.41 19.44 -8.84
CA PHE A 197 -10.48 18.35 -7.89
C PHE A 197 -10.64 18.92 -6.48
N SER A 198 -11.76 18.63 -5.85
CA SER A 198 -12.02 19.06 -4.47
C SER A 198 -11.49 18.02 -3.51
N VAL A 199 -10.36 18.33 -2.87
CA VAL A 199 -9.72 17.45 -1.89
C VAL A 199 -10.49 17.49 -0.58
N ASN A 200 -10.76 16.32 -0.02
CA ASN A 200 -11.32 16.13 1.31
C ASN A 200 -10.75 14.83 1.91
N ASN A 201 -9.68 14.97 2.67
CA ASN A 201 -8.90 13.86 3.20
C ASN A 201 -9.53 13.34 4.51
N ILE A 202 -10.69 12.71 4.43
CA ILE A 202 -11.29 12.01 5.57
C ILE A 202 -10.87 10.55 5.54
N ALA A 203 -10.27 10.10 6.64
CA ALA A 203 -9.91 8.69 6.86
C ALA A 203 -10.26 8.25 8.27
N LEU A 204 -10.32 6.94 8.49
CA LEU A 204 -10.51 6.36 9.80
C LEU A 204 -9.15 6.17 10.48
N VAL A 205 -8.98 6.84 11.63
CA VAL A 205 -7.84 6.62 12.51
C VAL A 205 -8.37 6.01 13.81
N ASN A 206 -7.95 4.80 14.13
CA ASN A 206 -8.47 4.02 15.27
C ASN A 206 -10.01 3.93 15.28
N GLY A 207 -10.59 3.67 14.09
CA GLY A 207 -12.03 3.53 13.89
C GLY A 207 -12.84 4.86 13.93
N ARG A 208 -12.18 6.02 14.04
CA ARG A 208 -12.84 7.33 14.08
C ARG A 208 -12.53 8.15 12.82
N PRO A 209 -13.54 8.72 12.16
CA PRO A 209 -13.32 9.57 11.00
C PRO A 209 -12.65 10.89 11.41
N GLN A 210 -11.59 11.26 10.70
CA GLN A 210 -10.86 12.50 10.90
C GLN A 210 -10.47 13.10 9.55
N THR A 211 -10.47 14.44 9.47
CA THR A 211 -9.85 15.14 8.34
C THR A 211 -8.36 15.25 8.64
N LEU A 212 -7.53 14.70 7.76
CA LEU A 212 -6.10 14.57 7.98
C LEU A 212 -5.32 15.44 6.98
N ASN A 213 -4.33 16.15 7.49
CA ASN A 213 -3.33 16.81 6.67
C ASN A 213 -2.26 15.82 6.18
N LEU A 214 -1.33 16.28 5.34
CA LEU A 214 -0.30 15.42 4.76
C LEU A 214 0.55 14.72 5.84
N LYS A 215 0.99 15.46 6.86
CA LYS A 215 1.80 14.92 7.95
C LYS A 215 1.04 13.84 8.72
N GLN A 216 -0.20 14.10 9.10
CA GLN A 216 -1.04 13.16 9.85
C GLN A 216 -1.33 11.88 9.07
N LEU A 217 -1.50 11.96 7.73
CA LEU A 217 -1.66 10.79 6.87
C LEU A 217 -0.41 9.89 6.89
N LEU A 218 0.77 10.51 6.79
CA LEU A 218 2.04 9.78 6.83
C LEU A 218 2.35 9.25 8.22
N GLU A 219 2.09 10.02 9.30
CA GLU A 219 2.25 9.57 10.68
C GLU A 219 1.40 8.34 10.98
N ALA A 220 0.11 8.38 10.62
CA ALA A 220 -0.79 7.26 10.81
C ALA A 220 -0.31 5.99 10.08
N PHE A 221 0.24 6.15 8.86
CA PHE A 221 0.83 5.04 8.12
C PHE A 221 2.10 4.50 8.80
N VAL A 222 3.03 5.38 9.20
CA VAL A 222 4.29 4.98 9.84
C VAL A 222 4.03 4.28 11.18
N ASP A 223 3.11 4.80 11.99
CA ASP A 223 2.74 4.19 13.27
C ASP A 223 2.10 2.81 13.06
N HIS A 224 1.20 2.68 12.09
CA HIS A 224 0.64 1.37 11.71
C HIS A 224 1.74 0.41 11.23
N ARG A 225 2.69 0.87 10.42
CA ARG A 225 3.83 0.03 9.99
C ARG A 225 4.70 -0.43 11.15
N HIS A 226 4.96 0.45 12.09
CA HIS A 226 5.71 0.11 13.30
C HIS A 226 5.01 -1.01 14.10
N GLU A 227 3.70 -0.90 14.31
CA GLU A 227 2.91 -1.93 14.97
C GLU A 227 2.93 -3.27 14.22
N VAL A 228 2.72 -3.24 12.90
CA VAL A 228 2.77 -4.45 12.04
C VAL A 228 4.13 -5.14 12.12
N VAL A 229 5.23 -4.38 12.14
CA VAL A 229 6.59 -4.96 12.27
C VAL A 229 6.78 -5.60 13.64
N ILE A 230 6.36 -4.94 14.72
CA ILE A 230 6.44 -5.50 16.07
C ILE A 230 5.62 -6.79 16.19
N ARG A 231 4.36 -6.78 15.74
CA ARG A 231 3.47 -7.95 15.83
C ARG A 231 4.02 -9.12 15.01
N ARG A 232 4.49 -8.86 13.78
CA ARG A 232 5.16 -9.87 12.95
C ARG A 232 6.38 -10.47 13.65
N THR A 233 7.24 -9.61 14.21
CA THR A 233 8.47 -10.04 14.88
C THR A 233 8.15 -10.91 16.11
N ARG A 234 7.14 -10.54 16.90
CA ARG A 234 6.67 -11.35 18.04
C ARG A 234 6.14 -12.72 17.60
N PHE A 235 5.39 -12.76 16.51
CA PHE A 235 4.88 -14.01 15.96
C PHE A 235 6.02 -14.92 15.48
N ASP A 236 6.97 -14.37 14.74
CA ASP A 236 8.13 -15.11 14.23
C ASP A 236 9.02 -15.58 15.41
N LEU A 237 9.20 -14.76 16.46
CA LEU A 237 9.90 -15.12 17.69
C LEU A 237 9.25 -16.30 18.38
N ALA A 238 7.95 -16.22 18.67
CA ALA A 238 7.22 -17.29 19.36
C ALA A 238 7.29 -18.62 18.59
N LYS A 239 7.18 -18.57 17.27
CA LYS A 239 7.35 -19.78 16.42
C LYS A 239 8.77 -20.34 16.44
N ALA A 240 9.77 -19.46 16.40
CA ALA A 240 11.16 -19.89 16.48
C ALA A 240 11.51 -20.51 17.83
N GLU A 241 11.03 -19.92 18.93
CA GLU A 241 11.18 -20.46 20.29
C GLU A 241 10.49 -21.83 20.44
N GLU A 242 9.26 -21.96 19.95
CA GLU A 242 8.55 -23.25 19.95
C GLU A 242 9.28 -24.32 19.15
N ARG A 243 9.82 -23.94 17.99
CA ARG A 243 10.60 -24.88 17.15
C ARG A 243 11.92 -25.28 17.81
N ALA A 244 12.67 -24.33 18.38
CA ALA A 244 13.89 -24.59 19.12
C ALA A 244 13.63 -25.55 20.28
N HIS A 245 12.58 -25.30 21.06
CA HIS A 245 12.20 -26.15 22.18
C HIS A 245 11.92 -27.61 21.76
N ILE A 246 11.21 -27.80 20.64
CA ILE A 246 10.96 -29.16 20.09
C ILE A 246 12.26 -29.81 19.64
N LEU A 247 13.12 -29.04 18.92
CA LEU A 247 14.40 -29.57 18.44
C LEU A 247 15.34 -29.97 19.57
N GLU A 248 15.40 -29.22 20.66
CA GLU A 248 16.16 -29.60 21.88
C GLU A 248 15.70 -30.97 22.39
N GLY A 249 14.40 -31.20 22.51
CA GLY A 249 13.88 -32.50 22.95
C GLY A 249 14.26 -33.64 21.98
N LEU A 250 14.20 -33.37 20.67
CA LEU A 250 14.57 -34.36 19.66
C LEU A 250 16.07 -34.66 19.65
N ILE A 251 16.93 -33.67 19.94
CA ILE A 251 18.37 -33.85 20.07
C ILE A 251 18.67 -34.70 21.30
N ILE A 252 18.07 -34.42 22.47
CA ILE A 252 18.19 -35.24 23.69
C ILE A 252 17.80 -36.69 23.41
N ALA A 253 16.67 -36.88 22.70
CA ALA A 253 16.20 -38.24 22.34
C ALA A 253 17.17 -38.93 21.37
N SER A 254 17.76 -38.22 20.44
CA SER A 254 18.75 -38.71 19.50
C SER A 254 20.04 -39.15 20.19
N ASP A 255 20.52 -38.37 21.15
CA ASP A 255 21.73 -38.67 21.93
C ASP A 255 21.55 -39.87 22.87
N HIS A 256 20.30 -40.19 23.28
CA HIS A 256 19.94 -41.32 24.15
C HIS A 256 19.02 -42.32 23.47
N ILE A 257 19.19 -42.55 22.15
CA ILE A 257 18.22 -43.24 21.32
C ILE A 257 17.89 -44.66 21.81
N ASP A 258 18.88 -45.46 22.24
CA ASP A 258 18.68 -46.82 22.73
C ASP A 258 17.76 -46.85 23.99
N GLU A 259 17.96 -45.92 24.87
CA GLU A 259 17.17 -45.76 26.09
C GLU A 259 15.74 -45.33 25.79
N VAL A 260 15.59 -44.34 24.88
CA VAL A 260 14.29 -43.85 24.42
C VAL A 260 13.48 -44.96 23.73
N VAL A 261 14.10 -45.71 22.81
CA VAL A 261 13.45 -46.84 22.12
C VAL A 261 13.04 -47.95 23.11
N LYS A 262 13.90 -48.29 24.07
CA LYS A 262 13.60 -49.29 25.12
C LYS A 262 12.42 -48.83 25.98
N LEU A 263 12.39 -47.57 26.35
CA LEU A 263 11.32 -46.98 27.19
C LEU A 263 9.99 -46.99 26.44
N ILE A 264 9.96 -46.51 25.15
CA ILE A 264 8.74 -46.55 24.35
C ILE A 264 8.22 -47.98 24.13
N ARG A 265 9.10 -48.93 23.79
CA ARG A 265 8.72 -50.35 23.60
C ARG A 265 8.22 -51.03 24.86
N SER A 266 8.65 -50.62 26.04
CA SER A 266 8.20 -51.16 27.33
C SER A 266 6.92 -50.53 27.86
N SER A 267 6.45 -49.44 27.25
CA SER A 267 5.21 -48.76 27.57
C SER A 267 4.00 -49.38 26.88
N ARG A 268 2.87 -49.46 27.55
CA ARG A 268 1.63 -50.06 27.01
C ARG A 268 0.83 -49.13 26.13
N THR A 269 0.93 -47.81 26.42
CA THR A 269 0.20 -46.77 25.73
C THR A 269 1.13 -45.59 25.36
N ARG A 270 0.71 -44.76 24.40
CA ARG A 270 1.43 -43.55 24.01
C ARG A 270 1.54 -42.57 25.19
N GLU A 271 0.48 -42.42 25.96
CA GLU A 271 0.46 -41.51 27.13
C GLU A 271 1.44 -41.98 28.23
N GLU A 272 1.49 -43.30 28.51
CA GLU A 272 2.50 -43.87 29.42
C GLU A 272 3.92 -43.60 28.90
N ALA A 273 4.18 -43.73 27.63
CA ALA A 273 5.48 -43.48 27.05
C ALA A 273 5.87 -41.97 27.17
N LYS A 274 4.93 -41.04 26.93
CA LYS A 274 5.16 -39.62 27.14
C LYS A 274 5.52 -39.31 28.61
N THR A 275 4.71 -39.75 29.56
CA THR A 275 4.93 -39.51 30.98
C THR A 275 6.32 -40.00 31.40
N ARG A 276 6.69 -41.21 30.99
CA ARG A 276 8.00 -41.79 31.34
C ARG A 276 9.17 -41.07 30.70
N LEU A 277 9.00 -40.56 29.46
CA LEU A 277 10.00 -39.72 28.76
C LEU A 277 10.18 -38.38 29.49
N MET A 278 9.07 -37.76 29.89
CA MET A 278 9.10 -36.50 30.64
C MET A 278 9.85 -36.65 31.96
N GLU A 279 9.53 -37.69 32.72
CA GLU A 279 10.17 -37.97 34.02
C GLU A 279 11.65 -38.31 33.87
N ARG A 280 11.99 -39.12 32.88
CA ARG A 280 13.37 -39.63 32.70
C ARG A 280 14.34 -38.59 32.18
N PHE A 281 13.92 -37.76 31.22
CA PHE A 281 14.76 -36.78 30.51
C PHE A 281 14.42 -35.33 30.85
N SER A 282 13.53 -35.09 31.81
CA SER A 282 13.06 -33.75 32.20
C SER A 282 12.48 -32.96 31.03
N LEU A 283 11.74 -33.65 30.14
CA LEU A 283 11.16 -33.06 28.91
C LEU A 283 9.80 -32.45 29.19
N SER A 284 9.44 -31.47 28.41
CA SER A 284 8.06 -30.96 28.37
C SER A 284 7.14 -31.93 27.62
N GLU A 285 5.84 -31.78 27.83
CA GLU A 285 4.84 -32.59 27.12
C GLU A 285 4.95 -32.46 25.60
N LYS A 286 5.17 -31.23 25.10
CA LYS A 286 5.37 -30.99 23.65
C LYS A 286 6.61 -31.70 23.12
N GLN A 287 7.72 -31.70 23.85
CA GLN A 287 8.93 -32.43 23.47
C GLN A 287 8.71 -33.95 23.48
N ALA A 288 8.09 -34.47 24.54
CA ALA A 288 7.79 -35.89 24.65
C ALA A 288 6.81 -36.36 23.55
N GLN A 289 5.82 -35.55 23.21
CA GLN A 289 4.90 -35.83 22.11
C GLN A 289 5.65 -35.92 20.78
N ALA A 290 6.53 -34.95 20.51
CA ALA A 290 7.33 -34.92 19.27
C ALA A 290 8.23 -36.17 19.16
N ILE A 291 8.80 -36.64 20.29
CA ILE A 291 9.64 -37.86 20.33
C ILE A 291 8.78 -39.13 20.02
N VAL A 292 7.60 -39.25 20.64
CA VAL A 292 6.71 -40.39 20.41
C VAL A 292 6.19 -40.45 18.96
N ASP A 293 6.01 -39.27 18.34
CA ASP A 293 5.55 -39.16 16.95
C ASP A 293 6.68 -39.27 15.91
N MET A 294 7.94 -39.40 16.37
CA MET A 294 9.11 -39.52 15.50
C MET A 294 9.07 -40.81 14.67
N ARG A 295 9.39 -40.69 13.38
CA ARG A 295 9.50 -41.84 12.48
C ARG A 295 10.84 -42.54 12.65
N LEU A 296 10.86 -43.89 12.56
CA LEU A 296 12.08 -44.67 12.68
C LEU A 296 13.18 -44.27 11.69
N GLY A 297 12.85 -43.80 10.50
CA GLY A 297 13.82 -43.29 9.53
C GLY A 297 14.56 -42.00 9.97
N GLN A 298 13.98 -41.26 10.90
CA GLN A 298 14.60 -40.03 11.45
C GLN A 298 15.71 -40.32 12.48
N LEU A 299 15.93 -41.60 12.81
CA LEU A 299 16.97 -42.05 13.73
C LEU A 299 18.30 -42.33 13.02
N THR A 300 18.42 -42.07 11.74
CA THR A 300 19.69 -42.24 10.99
C THR A 300 20.68 -41.11 11.33
N GLY A 301 21.97 -41.40 11.26
CA GLY A 301 23.02 -40.42 11.54
C GLY A 301 22.92 -39.15 10.68
N LEU A 302 22.52 -39.30 9.39
CA LEU A 302 22.28 -38.14 8.50
C LEU A 302 21.13 -37.24 8.97
N ASP A 303 20.08 -37.80 9.56
CA ASP A 303 18.95 -37.02 10.08
C ASP A 303 19.26 -36.40 11.42
N GLN A 304 20.14 -37.00 12.23
CA GLN A 304 20.68 -36.36 13.44
C GLN A 304 21.47 -35.09 13.13
N ASP A 305 22.33 -35.14 12.12
CA ASP A 305 23.07 -33.95 11.66
C ASP A 305 22.13 -32.85 11.15
N LYS A 306 21.05 -33.22 10.46
CA LYS A 306 20.01 -32.27 10.03
C LYS A 306 19.31 -31.60 11.20
N LEU A 307 18.96 -32.34 12.25
CA LEU A 307 18.31 -31.77 13.46
C LEU A 307 19.23 -30.75 14.15
N ARG A 308 20.52 -31.06 14.29
CA ARG A 308 21.51 -30.16 14.89
C ARG A 308 21.73 -28.90 14.04
N ASN A 309 21.80 -29.06 12.71
CA ASN A 309 21.95 -27.94 11.80
C ASN A 309 20.70 -27.04 11.83
N GLU A 310 19.50 -27.63 11.82
CA GLU A 310 18.25 -26.87 11.94
C GLU A 310 18.18 -26.11 13.28
N TYR A 311 18.58 -26.74 14.39
CA TYR A 311 18.64 -26.10 15.69
C TYR A 311 19.58 -24.87 15.67
N ALA A 312 20.78 -25.03 15.12
CA ALA A 312 21.74 -23.95 15.01
C ALA A 312 21.23 -22.79 14.13
N GLU A 313 20.48 -23.09 13.06
CA GLU A 313 19.84 -22.08 12.23
C GLU A 313 18.74 -21.32 12.98
N VAL A 314 17.91 -22.03 13.76
CA VAL A 314 16.85 -21.41 14.58
C VAL A 314 17.46 -20.56 15.71
N GLU A 315 18.52 -21.02 16.38
CA GLU A 315 19.25 -20.20 17.38
C GLU A 315 19.83 -18.92 16.78
N LYS A 316 20.43 -19.02 15.61
CA LYS A 316 20.91 -17.85 14.87
C LYS A 316 19.77 -16.88 14.54
N MET A 317 18.61 -17.39 14.13
CA MET A 317 17.42 -16.58 13.89
C MET A 317 16.94 -15.88 15.18
N LEU A 318 16.84 -16.61 16.29
CA LEU A 318 16.48 -16.05 17.60
C LEU A 318 17.43 -14.92 18.02
N SER A 319 18.74 -15.12 17.87
CA SER A 319 19.72 -14.08 18.14
C SER A 319 19.50 -12.82 17.29
N LEU A 320 19.24 -12.97 15.99
CA LEU A 320 18.95 -11.84 15.09
C LEU A 320 17.66 -11.11 15.46
N ILE A 321 16.61 -11.83 15.85
CA ILE A 321 15.34 -11.25 16.28
C ILE A 321 15.53 -10.44 17.57
N HIS A 322 16.27 -10.96 18.55
CA HIS A 322 16.57 -10.22 19.80
C HIS A 322 17.41 -8.94 19.56
N ILE A 323 18.31 -8.94 18.58
CA ILE A 323 19.08 -7.76 18.19
C ILE A 323 18.19 -6.72 17.51
N SER A 324 17.19 -7.17 16.72
CA SER A 324 16.28 -6.30 15.98
C SER A 324 15.06 -5.83 16.79
N GLU A 325 14.79 -6.41 17.96
CA GLU A 325 13.80 -5.85 18.87
C GLU A 325 14.26 -4.48 19.36
N PRO A 326 13.52 -3.39 19.09
CA PRO A 326 13.84 -2.12 19.71
C PRO A 326 13.72 -2.35 21.23
N THR A 327 14.88 -2.37 21.90
CA THR A 327 14.92 -2.40 23.36
C THR A 327 13.97 -1.34 23.87
N ARG A 328 12.94 -1.78 24.61
CA ARG A 328 12.13 -0.88 25.42
C ARG A 328 13.09 -0.12 26.34
N ARG A 329 13.50 1.05 25.95
CA ARG A 329 13.98 2.04 26.89
C ARG A 329 12.75 2.65 27.53
N SER A 330 12.54 2.22 28.75
CA SER A 330 11.66 2.85 29.74
C SER A 330 11.90 4.35 29.84
#